data_63af2c544ea15baf1cd258a19343b92f
#
_entry.id   63af2c544ea15baf1cd258a19343b92f
#
_cell.length_a   1.000
_cell.length_b   1.000
_cell.length_c   1.000
_cell.angle_alpha   90.00
_cell.angle_beta   90.00
_cell.angle_gamma   90.00
#
_symmetry.space_group_name_H-M   'P 1'
#
loop_
_entity.id
_entity.type
_entity.pdbx_description
1 polymer ?
#
loop_
_entity_poly.entity_id
_entity_poly.type
_entity_poly.pdbx_seq_one_letter_code
_entity_poly.pdbx_strand_id
1 'polypeptide(L)'
;MSKSNILQHKILSKTNIAIFCAIGMIGSFLVSRAFLSFFTFAFGVNALRDVHPRQWLKQKYWLLGVSWVAMYALSWFWTEDKTMWSSRFEVKAPILLLPLAFAFLPSFTVRQLQVFAVATGSILLSGAIYSASHLWGNMEYYLYEYHMAHVLPTPVYNDHIRFSVAIALFIIWCAWFWRYASSVAVKWFMAIVAILLSAYLHLLAARTGLIIWYFFLLGWSIYFGLRKNKAIGISVIIAVFAIAYYSFQHVPTLKKRIDYIFYTYDLYKKGEISGIYSDMGRMISYDVAANVIKHNLALGVGSGDMMAEMKHGYEQWYPQITDEQVLLPHNQFLIVLLAGGIPTLLLFLAWIFYPLAELKKNRRSFYFAIVWCALLLPLMIEPMLEVQFGLFVYLFFLLWQRHAMKHVPAQQ
;
A
#
# COMPACT_ATOMS: atom_id res chain seq x y z
N MET A 1 -15.41 -36.15 -25.65
CA MET A 1 -15.51 -35.33 -24.41
C MET A 1 -16.78 -34.48 -24.50
N SER A 2 -17.66 -34.56 -23.51
CA SER A 2 -18.92 -33.79 -23.48
C SER A 2 -18.64 -32.29 -23.41
N LYS A 3 -19.51 -31.46 -24.02
CA LYS A 3 -19.42 -29.98 -23.92
C LYS A 3 -19.37 -29.48 -22.46
N SER A 4 -20.00 -30.21 -21.52
CA SER A 4 -19.91 -29.94 -20.07
C SER A 4 -18.49 -30.07 -19.49
N ASN A 5 -17.73 -31.10 -19.90
CA ASN A 5 -16.35 -31.29 -19.44
C ASN A 5 -15.40 -30.21 -19.99
N ILE A 6 -15.63 -29.73 -21.22
CA ILE A 6 -14.82 -28.65 -21.81
C ILE A 6 -15.12 -27.33 -21.12
N LEU A 7 -16.37 -27.06 -20.74
CA LEU A 7 -16.75 -25.88 -19.98
C LEU A 7 -16.19 -25.90 -18.55
N GLN A 8 -16.30 -27.04 -17.85
CA GLN A 8 -15.70 -27.21 -16.51
C GLN A 8 -14.17 -27.03 -16.53
N HIS A 9 -13.47 -27.60 -17.51
CA HIS A 9 -12.01 -27.40 -17.67
C HIS A 9 -11.64 -25.94 -17.97
N LYS A 10 -12.48 -25.17 -18.67
CA LYS A 10 -12.26 -23.74 -18.90
C LYS A 10 -12.51 -22.87 -17.66
N ILE A 11 -13.53 -23.19 -16.88
CA ILE A 11 -13.86 -22.42 -15.66
C ILE A 11 -12.79 -22.62 -14.58
N LEU A 12 -12.29 -23.84 -14.41
CA LEU A 12 -11.27 -24.23 -13.43
C LEU A 12 -9.83 -24.01 -13.92
N SER A 13 -9.63 -23.17 -14.94
CA SER A 13 -8.27 -22.87 -15.40
C SER A 13 -7.47 -22.13 -14.31
N LYS A 14 -6.19 -22.41 -14.23
CA LYS A 14 -5.25 -21.81 -13.26
C LYS A 14 -5.35 -20.27 -13.23
N THR A 15 -5.54 -19.65 -14.40
CA THR A 15 -5.68 -18.19 -14.54
C THR A 15 -7.04 -17.68 -14.05
N ASN A 16 -8.14 -18.40 -14.29
CA ASN A 16 -9.46 -17.96 -13.81
C ASN A 16 -9.57 -18.04 -12.29
N ILE A 17 -9.02 -19.11 -11.67
CA ILE A 17 -8.94 -19.21 -10.22
C ILE A 17 -8.07 -18.08 -9.66
N ALA A 18 -6.93 -17.77 -10.31
CA ALA A 18 -6.06 -16.68 -9.88
C ALA A 18 -6.76 -15.32 -9.95
N ILE A 19 -7.53 -15.03 -11.01
CA ILE A 19 -8.33 -13.80 -11.12
C ILE A 19 -9.40 -13.75 -10.02
N PHE A 20 -10.11 -14.85 -9.77
CA PHE A 20 -11.11 -14.93 -8.71
C PHE A 20 -10.47 -14.65 -7.33
N CYS A 21 -9.35 -15.29 -7.01
CA CYS A 21 -8.62 -15.04 -5.77
C CYS A 21 -8.11 -13.59 -5.68
N ALA A 22 -7.61 -13.02 -6.78
CA ALA A 22 -7.16 -11.63 -6.83
C ALA A 22 -8.30 -10.65 -6.53
N ILE A 23 -9.48 -10.88 -7.10
CA ILE A 23 -10.70 -10.11 -6.82
C ILE A 23 -11.10 -10.29 -5.34
N GLY A 24 -11.05 -11.52 -4.82
CA GLY A 24 -11.34 -11.81 -3.41
C GLY A 24 -10.37 -11.14 -2.45
N MET A 25 -9.07 -11.09 -2.77
CA MET A 25 -8.09 -10.34 -1.97
C MET A 25 -8.43 -8.84 -1.92
N ILE A 26 -8.84 -8.23 -3.02
CA ILE A 26 -9.33 -6.83 -3.00
C ILE A 26 -10.66 -6.72 -2.24
N GLY A 27 -11.57 -7.67 -2.44
CA GLY A 27 -12.85 -7.74 -1.73
C GLY A 27 -12.72 -7.83 -0.21
N SER A 28 -11.58 -8.30 0.29
CA SER A 28 -11.31 -8.38 1.72
C SER A 28 -11.29 -7.00 2.41
N PHE A 29 -11.06 -5.91 1.68
CA PHE A 29 -11.24 -4.54 2.19
C PHE A 29 -12.67 -4.21 2.62
N LEU A 30 -13.66 -4.98 2.14
CA LEU A 30 -15.07 -4.82 2.55
C LEU A 30 -15.47 -5.79 3.67
N VAL A 31 -14.68 -6.85 3.90
CA VAL A 31 -15.08 -7.97 4.77
C VAL A 31 -14.16 -8.07 6.00
N SER A 32 -12.92 -8.54 5.83
CA SER A 32 -12.01 -8.74 6.95
C SER A 32 -10.60 -9.15 6.50
N ARG A 33 -9.65 -9.06 7.45
CA ARG A 33 -8.27 -9.55 7.29
C ARG A 33 -8.18 -11.07 7.14
N ALA A 34 -9.07 -11.81 7.81
CA ALA A 34 -9.15 -13.27 7.67
C ALA A 34 -9.48 -13.68 6.22
N PHE A 35 -10.40 -12.92 5.59
CA PHE A 35 -10.77 -13.14 4.19
C PHE A 35 -9.59 -12.90 3.25
N LEU A 36 -8.75 -11.90 3.55
CA LEU A 36 -7.50 -11.65 2.83
C LEU A 36 -6.54 -12.84 2.93
N SER A 37 -6.35 -13.39 4.13
CA SER A 37 -5.48 -14.56 4.35
C SER A 37 -5.96 -15.76 3.54
N PHE A 38 -7.27 -16.04 3.56
CA PHE A 38 -7.87 -17.15 2.81
C PHE A 38 -7.59 -17.02 1.30
N PHE A 39 -7.89 -15.87 0.70
CA PHE A 39 -7.68 -15.69 -0.75
C PHE A 39 -6.21 -15.62 -1.12
N THR A 40 -5.35 -15.07 -0.26
CA THR A 40 -3.89 -15.08 -0.47
C THR A 40 -3.34 -16.51 -0.48
N PHE A 41 -3.78 -17.34 0.46
CA PHE A 41 -3.40 -18.75 0.52
C PHE A 41 -3.91 -19.52 -0.70
N ALA A 42 -5.20 -19.39 -1.03
CA ALA A 42 -5.81 -20.03 -2.19
C ALA A 42 -5.13 -19.63 -3.51
N PHE A 43 -4.77 -18.35 -3.65
CA PHE A 43 -4.01 -17.84 -4.79
C PHE A 43 -2.63 -18.52 -4.89
N GLY A 44 -1.91 -18.62 -3.78
CA GLY A 44 -0.61 -19.27 -3.71
C GLY A 44 -0.67 -20.76 -4.06
N VAL A 45 -1.58 -21.50 -3.44
CA VAL A 45 -1.79 -22.93 -3.71
C VAL A 45 -2.12 -23.14 -5.19
N ASN A 46 -3.05 -22.38 -5.74
CA ASN A 46 -3.38 -22.48 -7.17
C ASN A 46 -2.17 -22.18 -8.07
N ALA A 47 -1.36 -21.18 -7.74
CA ALA A 47 -0.22 -20.80 -8.54
C ALA A 47 0.92 -21.85 -8.50
N LEU A 48 1.12 -22.48 -7.35
CA LEU A 48 2.28 -23.36 -7.09
C LEU A 48 2.00 -24.86 -7.26
N ARG A 49 0.76 -25.28 -7.45
CA ARG A 49 0.33 -26.71 -7.48
C ARG A 49 1.15 -27.59 -8.43
N ASP A 50 1.65 -27.02 -9.55
CA ASP A 50 2.38 -27.76 -10.59
C ASP A 50 3.86 -27.35 -10.66
N VAL A 51 4.40 -26.71 -9.61
CA VAL A 51 5.74 -26.12 -9.64
C VAL A 51 6.69 -26.92 -8.74
N HIS A 52 7.79 -27.39 -9.33
CA HIS A 52 8.81 -28.10 -8.57
C HIS A 52 9.61 -27.13 -7.66
N PRO A 53 9.80 -27.43 -6.36
CA PRO A 53 10.45 -26.52 -5.40
C PRO A 53 11.84 -26.02 -5.81
N ARG A 54 12.63 -26.81 -6.57
CA ARG A 54 13.93 -26.36 -7.10
C ARG A 54 13.85 -25.10 -7.97
N GLN A 55 12.69 -24.81 -8.56
CA GLN A 55 12.49 -23.62 -9.38
C GLN A 55 12.32 -22.34 -8.52
N TRP A 56 11.93 -22.48 -7.26
CA TRP A 56 11.78 -21.37 -6.32
C TRP A 56 13.13 -20.68 -6.07
N LEU A 57 14.21 -21.45 -5.95
CA LEU A 57 15.57 -20.94 -5.73
C LEU A 57 16.13 -20.11 -6.89
N LYS A 58 15.44 -20.09 -8.04
CA LYS A 58 15.80 -19.23 -9.17
C LYS A 58 15.15 -17.84 -9.08
N GLN A 59 14.21 -17.61 -8.14
CA GLN A 59 13.44 -16.36 -8.01
C GLN A 59 14.17 -15.39 -7.08
N LYS A 60 15.07 -14.55 -7.63
CA LYS A 60 15.92 -13.64 -6.86
C LYS A 60 15.13 -12.67 -5.97
N TYR A 61 14.01 -12.10 -6.46
CA TYR A 61 13.16 -11.22 -5.67
C TYR A 61 12.57 -11.93 -4.45
N TRP A 62 12.14 -13.17 -4.63
CA TRP A 62 11.67 -14.01 -3.53
C TRP A 62 12.77 -14.33 -2.53
N LEU A 63 13.96 -14.72 -3.01
CA LEU A 63 15.10 -15.05 -2.14
C LEU A 63 15.50 -13.85 -1.24
N LEU A 64 15.54 -12.65 -1.80
CA LEU A 64 15.78 -11.44 -1.00
C LEU A 64 14.69 -11.21 0.06
N GLY A 65 13.43 -11.42 -0.29
CA GLY A 65 12.32 -11.35 0.66
C GLY A 65 12.43 -12.40 1.77
N VAL A 66 12.76 -13.65 1.42
CA VAL A 66 13.01 -14.73 2.39
C VAL A 66 14.18 -14.38 3.31
N SER A 67 15.28 -13.86 2.76
CA SER A 67 16.44 -13.45 3.57
C SER A 67 16.09 -12.36 4.58
N TRP A 68 15.28 -11.38 4.18
CA TRP A 68 14.78 -10.36 5.10
C TRP A 68 13.87 -10.94 6.18
N VAL A 69 12.88 -11.80 5.80
CA VAL A 69 11.99 -12.46 6.76
C VAL A 69 12.76 -13.39 7.69
N ALA A 70 13.83 -14.04 7.21
CA ALA A 70 14.69 -14.87 8.05
C ALA A 70 15.35 -14.09 9.18
N MET A 71 15.70 -12.81 8.97
CA MET A 71 16.20 -11.95 10.06
C MET A 71 15.14 -11.70 11.14
N TYR A 72 13.87 -11.50 10.75
CA TYR A 72 12.76 -11.45 11.71
C TYR A 72 12.59 -12.78 12.46
N ALA A 73 12.73 -13.91 11.77
CA ALA A 73 12.69 -15.23 12.42
C ALA A 73 13.85 -15.40 13.40
N LEU A 74 15.07 -15.03 13.00
CA LEU A 74 16.26 -15.12 13.85
C LEU A 74 16.16 -14.21 15.10
N SER A 75 15.42 -13.10 15.05
CA SER A 75 15.23 -12.25 16.22
C SER A 75 14.53 -12.97 17.39
N TRP A 76 13.94 -14.15 17.17
CA TRP A 76 13.45 -15.03 18.21
C TRP A 76 14.49 -15.28 19.32
N PHE A 77 15.76 -15.39 18.97
CA PHE A 77 16.80 -15.78 19.92
C PHE A 77 17.12 -14.69 20.96
N TRP A 78 16.83 -13.42 20.65
CA TRP A 78 17.10 -12.30 21.58
C TRP A 78 15.87 -11.47 21.94
N THR A 79 14.72 -11.70 21.31
CA THR A 79 13.43 -11.11 21.69
C THR A 79 12.90 -11.74 22.98
N GLU A 80 12.41 -10.94 23.91
CA GLU A 80 11.74 -11.41 25.14
C GLU A 80 10.26 -11.70 24.90
N ASP A 81 9.52 -10.76 24.29
CA ASP A 81 8.11 -10.94 23.97
C ASP A 81 7.90 -11.83 22.73
N LYS A 82 7.80 -13.15 23.00
CA LYS A 82 7.57 -14.16 21.97
C LYS A 82 6.19 -14.07 21.32
N THR A 83 5.21 -13.56 22.04
CA THR A 83 3.83 -13.41 21.54
C THR A 83 3.77 -12.32 20.49
N MET A 84 4.37 -11.16 20.80
CA MET A 84 4.45 -10.07 19.85
C MET A 84 5.34 -10.43 18.65
N TRP A 85 6.45 -11.14 18.89
CA TRP A 85 7.31 -11.67 17.83
C TRP A 85 6.51 -12.54 16.84
N SER A 86 5.72 -13.51 17.35
CA SER A 86 4.91 -14.40 16.51
C SER A 86 3.92 -13.60 15.64
N SER A 87 3.20 -12.67 16.25
CA SER A 87 2.25 -11.80 15.54
C SER A 87 2.92 -11.02 14.40
N ARG A 88 4.10 -10.44 14.64
CA ARG A 88 4.84 -9.68 13.62
C ARG A 88 5.40 -10.58 12.52
N PHE A 89 5.85 -11.78 12.88
CA PHE A 89 6.33 -12.76 11.90
C PHE A 89 5.20 -13.25 10.99
N GLU A 90 4.02 -13.54 11.54
CA GLU A 90 2.84 -13.96 10.77
C GLU A 90 2.44 -12.94 9.70
N VAL A 91 2.51 -11.64 10.03
CA VAL A 91 2.23 -10.58 9.07
C VAL A 91 3.14 -10.64 7.84
N LYS A 92 4.38 -11.19 7.97
CA LYS A 92 5.34 -11.31 6.87
C LYS A 92 5.10 -12.52 5.94
N ALA A 93 4.21 -13.46 6.31
CA ALA A 93 3.93 -14.67 5.53
C ALA A 93 3.63 -14.42 4.03
N PRO A 94 2.90 -13.37 3.61
CA PRO A 94 2.68 -13.07 2.20
C PRO A 94 3.95 -12.84 1.39
N ILE A 95 5.07 -12.43 2.01
CA ILE A 95 6.38 -12.28 1.34
C ILE A 95 6.91 -13.62 0.85
N LEU A 96 6.63 -14.69 1.62
CA LEU A 96 7.05 -16.03 1.26
C LEU A 96 6.21 -16.64 0.13
N LEU A 97 4.96 -16.18 -0.02
CA LEU A 97 3.98 -16.79 -0.93
C LEU A 97 3.74 -16.00 -2.22
N LEU A 98 3.40 -14.71 -2.11
CA LEU A 98 2.95 -13.90 -3.26
C LEU A 98 4.01 -13.75 -4.36
N PRO A 99 5.30 -13.47 -4.07
CA PRO A 99 6.31 -13.35 -5.13
C PRO A 99 6.49 -14.64 -5.93
N LEU A 100 6.43 -15.81 -5.27
CA LEU A 100 6.45 -17.12 -5.95
C LEU A 100 5.19 -17.33 -6.77
N ALA A 101 4.02 -17.07 -6.19
CA ALA A 101 2.75 -17.23 -6.88
C ALA A 101 2.73 -16.44 -8.20
N PHE A 102 3.10 -15.17 -8.17
CA PHE A 102 3.17 -14.34 -9.38
C PHE A 102 4.28 -14.74 -10.35
N ALA A 103 5.36 -15.36 -9.87
CA ALA A 103 6.44 -15.84 -10.75
C ALA A 103 6.02 -17.03 -11.63
N PHE A 104 5.10 -17.86 -11.14
CA PHE A 104 4.68 -19.11 -11.77
C PHE A 104 3.25 -19.10 -12.33
N LEU A 105 2.55 -17.98 -12.24
CA LEU A 105 1.25 -17.81 -12.88
C LEU A 105 1.42 -17.69 -14.41
N PRO A 106 0.54 -18.34 -15.20
CA PRO A 106 0.43 -18.09 -16.63
C PRO A 106 -0.06 -16.67 -16.92
N SER A 107 0.13 -16.23 -18.16
CA SER A 107 -0.33 -14.94 -18.65
C SER A 107 -1.85 -14.80 -18.56
N PHE A 108 -2.31 -13.63 -18.13
CA PHE A 108 -3.73 -13.28 -18.18
C PHE A 108 -4.12 -12.79 -19.56
N THR A 109 -5.30 -13.21 -20.02
CA THR A 109 -5.91 -12.66 -21.23
C THR A 109 -6.46 -11.26 -20.97
N VAL A 110 -6.61 -10.46 -22.04
CA VAL A 110 -7.24 -9.12 -21.94
C VAL A 110 -8.64 -9.20 -21.32
N ARG A 111 -9.42 -10.25 -21.66
CA ARG A 111 -10.74 -10.47 -21.08
C ARG A 111 -10.69 -10.69 -19.56
N GLN A 112 -9.74 -11.47 -19.08
CA GLN A 112 -9.55 -11.71 -17.64
C GLN A 112 -9.15 -10.42 -16.91
N LEU A 113 -8.26 -9.62 -17.50
CA LEU A 113 -7.89 -8.31 -16.95
C LEU A 113 -9.07 -7.32 -16.98
N GLN A 114 -9.97 -7.39 -17.97
CA GLN A 114 -11.21 -6.61 -18.00
C GLN A 114 -12.17 -7.02 -16.87
N VAL A 115 -12.33 -8.33 -16.63
CA VAL A 115 -13.13 -8.84 -15.49
C VAL A 115 -12.55 -8.35 -14.17
N PHE A 116 -11.22 -8.42 -14.01
CA PHE A 116 -10.56 -7.89 -12.83
C PHE A 116 -10.79 -6.39 -12.68
N ALA A 117 -10.68 -5.60 -13.76
CA ALA A 117 -10.90 -4.15 -13.73
C ALA A 117 -12.31 -3.80 -13.24
N VAL A 118 -13.33 -4.47 -13.81
CA VAL A 118 -14.72 -4.19 -13.46
C VAL A 118 -15.01 -4.61 -12.03
N ALA A 119 -14.66 -5.84 -11.63
CA ALA A 119 -14.91 -6.34 -10.29
C ALA A 119 -14.19 -5.52 -9.22
N THR A 120 -12.88 -5.26 -9.39
CA THR A 120 -12.09 -4.46 -8.44
C THR A 120 -12.60 -3.02 -8.36
N GLY A 121 -12.91 -2.40 -9.50
CA GLY A 121 -13.48 -1.05 -9.54
C GLY A 121 -14.81 -0.97 -8.80
N SER A 122 -15.70 -1.95 -8.98
CA SER A 122 -16.99 -2.02 -8.27
C SER A 122 -16.79 -2.21 -6.76
N ILE A 123 -15.88 -3.09 -6.33
CA ILE A 123 -15.54 -3.31 -4.92
C ILE A 123 -15.02 -2.03 -4.26
N LEU A 124 -14.03 -1.39 -4.86
CA LEU A 124 -13.44 -0.17 -4.29
C LEU A 124 -14.45 0.98 -4.28
N LEU A 125 -15.28 1.10 -5.32
CA LEU A 125 -16.33 2.11 -5.38
C LEU A 125 -17.41 1.87 -4.33
N SER A 126 -17.85 0.63 -4.10
CA SER A 126 -18.82 0.31 -3.04
C SER A 126 -18.28 0.63 -1.65
N GLY A 127 -16.99 0.35 -1.39
CA GLY A 127 -16.32 0.76 -0.15
C GLY A 127 -16.23 2.28 0.00
N ALA A 128 -15.97 2.99 -1.09
CA ALA A 128 -15.95 4.46 -1.10
C ALA A 128 -17.34 5.06 -0.84
N ILE A 129 -18.39 4.49 -1.44
CA ILE A 129 -19.79 4.89 -1.21
C ILE A 129 -20.18 4.61 0.23
N TYR A 130 -19.87 3.44 0.78
CA TYR A 130 -20.08 3.12 2.19
C TYR A 130 -19.43 4.16 3.10
N SER A 131 -18.16 4.45 2.90
CA SER A 131 -17.44 5.44 3.70
C SER A 131 -18.05 6.85 3.57
N ALA A 132 -18.36 7.28 2.34
CA ALA A 132 -18.96 8.60 2.09
C ALA A 132 -20.39 8.73 2.66
N SER A 133 -21.15 7.63 2.73
CA SER A 133 -22.52 7.64 3.25
C SER A 133 -22.61 8.06 4.72
N HIS A 134 -21.54 7.92 5.50
CA HIS A 134 -21.47 8.37 6.88
C HIS A 134 -21.61 9.92 7.01
N LEU A 135 -21.29 10.67 5.96
CA LEU A 135 -21.51 12.11 5.96
C LEU A 135 -23.00 12.50 5.84
N TRP A 136 -23.83 11.58 5.36
CA TRP A 136 -25.26 11.86 5.17
C TRP A 136 -25.95 12.02 6.54
N GLY A 137 -26.45 13.23 6.81
CA GLY A 137 -27.09 13.56 8.08
C GLY A 137 -26.15 13.76 9.28
N ASN A 138 -24.83 13.50 9.13
CA ASN A 138 -23.85 13.57 10.22
C ASN A 138 -22.64 14.46 9.86
N MET A 139 -22.80 15.41 8.96
CA MET A 139 -21.70 16.22 8.41
C MET A 139 -20.93 16.96 9.52
N GLU A 140 -21.63 17.64 10.43
CA GLU A 140 -21.02 18.41 11.51
C GLU A 140 -20.20 17.52 12.45
N TYR A 141 -20.74 16.34 12.83
CA TYR A 141 -20.04 15.38 13.65
C TYR A 141 -18.71 14.95 13.01
N TYR A 142 -18.73 14.54 11.74
CA TYR A 142 -17.50 14.11 11.07
C TYR A 142 -16.52 15.25 10.80
N LEU A 143 -16.99 16.47 10.57
CA LEU A 143 -16.10 17.64 10.49
C LEU A 143 -15.40 17.94 11.82
N TYR A 144 -16.08 17.71 12.94
CA TYR A 144 -15.47 17.76 14.27
C TYR A 144 -14.44 16.63 14.46
N GLU A 145 -14.77 15.39 14.09
CA GLU A 145 -13.84 14.26 14.12
C GLU A 145 -12.56 14.54 13.31
N TYR A 146 -12.67 15.14 12.14
CA TYR A 146 -11.50 15.57 11.35
C TYR A 146 -10.64 16.61 12.08
N HIS A 147 -11.24 17.46 12.87
CA HIS A 147 -10.52 18.41 13.74
C HIS A 147 -9.80 17.70 14.90
N MET A 148 -10.27 16.52 15.30
CA MET A 148 -9.66 15.66 16.32
C MET A 148 -8.71 14.60 15.74
N ALA A 149 -8.27 14.77 14.49
CA ALA A 149 -7.40 13.86 13.76
C ALA A 149 -8.04 12.53 13.31
N HIS A 150 -9.29 12.28 13.59
CA HIS A 150 -10.01 11.13 13.08
C HIS A 150 -10.40 11.34 11.61
N VAL A 151 -10.76 10.28 10.93
CA VAL A 151 -11.19 10.29 9.53
C VAL A 151 -12.49 9.49 9.37
N LEU A 152 -13.15 9.65 8.21
CA LEU A 152 -14.33 8.84 7.90
C LEU A 152 -14.05 7.34 8.08
N PRO A 153 -14.99 6.59 8.64
CA PRO A 153 -14.91 5.14 8.70
C PRO A 153 -14.76 4.54 7.31
N THR A 154 -13.87 3.57 7.19
CA THR A 154 -13.76 2.71 6.00
C THR A 154 -14.35 1.34 6.34
N PRO A 155 -14.71 0.49 5.34
CA PRO A 155 -15.37 -0.79 5.62
C PRO A 155 -14.61 -1.66 6.61
N VAL A 156 -13.29 -1.74 6.52
CA VAL A 156 -12.46 -2.34 7.57
C VAL A 156 -11.92 -1.26 8.49
N TYR A 157 -12.18 -1.42 9.78
CA TYR A 157 -11.80 -0.47 10.81
C TYR A 157 -10.28 -0.21 10.85
N ASN A 158 -9.90 1.05 11.01
CA ASN A 158 -8.50 1.52 11.07
C ASN A 158 -7.62 1.24 9.83
N ASP A 159 -8.19 0.92 8.66
CA ASP A 159 -7.44 0.66 7.44
C ASP A 159 -7.62 1.72 6.34
N HIS A 160 -8.11 2.92 6.71
CA HIS A 160 -8.33 4.03 5.76
C HIS A 160 -7.09 4.40 4.94
N ILE A 161 -5.88 4.36 5.53
CA ILE A 161 -4.63 4.64 4.83
C ILE A 161 -4.41 3.59 3.73
N ARG A 162 -4.50 2.29 4.06
CA ARG A 162 -4.26 1.17 3.14
C ARG A 162 -5.32 1.12 2.05
N PHE A 163 -6.56 1.41 2.40
CA PHE A 163 -7.67 1.52 1.46
C PHE A 163 -7.45 2.67 0.46
N SER A 164 -7.05 3.85 0.94
CA SER A 164 -6.73 5.00 0.07
C SER A 164 -5.56 4.74 -0.88
N VAL A 165 -4.51 4.05 -0.40
CA VAL A 165 -3.37 3.63 -1.22
C VAL A 165 -3.80 2.64 -2.30
N ALA A 166 -4.63 1.63 -1.95
CA ALA A 166 -5.16 0.66 -2.91
C ALA A 166 -5.99 1.35 -4.00
N ILE A 167 -6.82 2.32 -3.64
CA ILE A 167 -7.59 3.14 -4.59
C ILE A 167 -6.66 3.90 -5.54
N ALA A 168 -5.65 4.60 -5.02
CA ALA A 168 -4.72 5.37 -5.85
C ALA A 168 -3.95 4.47 -6.82
N LEU A 169 -3.47 3.30 -6.35
CA LEU A 169 -2.78 2.32 -7.19
C LEU A 169 -3.70 1.69 -8.24
N PHE A 170 -4.97 1.45 -7.92
CA PHE A 170 -5.95 0.97 -8.88
C PHE A 170 -6.21 2.01 -9.98
N ILE A 171 -6.30 3.30 -9.64
CA ILE A 171 -6.43 4.39 -10.64
C ILE A 171 -5.21 4.39 -11.58
N ILE A 172 -3.99 4.26 -11.06
CA ILE A 172 -2.77 4.16 -11.85
C ILE A 172 -2.82 2.95 -12.80
N TRP A 173 -3.27 1.80 -12.27
CA TRP A 173 -3.43 0.58 -13.06
C TRP A 173 -4.48 0.74 -14.17
N CYS A 174 -5.63 1.38 -13.91
CA CYS A 174 -6.63 1.70 -14.91
C CYS A 174 -6.07 2.58 -16.03
N ALA A 175 -5.28 3.60 -15.69
CA ALA A 175 -4.64 4.48 -16.67
C ALA A 175 -3.66 3.72 -17.59
N TRP A 176 -2.94 2.73 -17.03
CA TRP A 176 -2.11 1.83 -17.82
C TRP A 176 -2.95 0.90 -18.70
N PHE A 177 -3.97 0.22 -18.11
CA PHE A 177 -4.75 -0.82 -18.76
C PHE A 177 -5.71 -0.27 -19.82
N TRP A 178 -6.08 1.02 -19.75
CA TRP A 178 -6.92 1.71 -20.74
C TRP A 178 -6.50 1.43 -22.18
N ARG A 179 -5.20 1.38 -22.46
CA ARG A 179 -4.65 1.16 -23.81
C ARG A 179 -4.91 -0.25 -24.33
N TYR A 180 -5.05 -1.22 -23.46
CA TYR A 180 -5.15 -2.63 -23.79
C TYR A 180 -6.58 -3.17 -23.70
N ALA A 181 -7.47 -2.49 -23.02
CA ALA A 181 -8.86 -2.88 -22.92
C ALA A 181 -9.51 -2.85 -24.31
N SER A 182 -10.12 -3.96 -24.72
CA SER A 182 -10.77 -4.11 -26.03
C SER A 182 -12.20 -3.56 -26.01
N SER A 183 -12.91 -3.65 -24.89
CA SER A 183 -14.29 -3.18 -24.72
C SER A 183 -14.34 -1.68 -24.43
N VAL A 184 -15.09 -0.94 -25.26
CA VAL A 184 -15.36 0.49 -25.06
C VAL A 184 -16.14 0.71 -23.75
N ALA A 185 -17.09 -0.17 -23.42
CA ALA A 185 -17.86 -0.09 -22.18
C ALA A 185 -16.94 -0.22 -20.94
N VAL A 186 -15.97 -1.15 -20.96
CA VAL A 186 -14.99 -1.29 -19.88
C VAL A 186 -14.09 -0.05 -19.76
N LYS A 187 -13.70 0.55 -20.86
CA LYS A 187 -12.94 1.82 -20.85
C LYS A 187 -13.72 2.93 -20.13
N TRP A 188 -14.97 3.15 -20.53
CA TRP A 188 -15.80 4.17 -19.89
C TRP A 188 -16.08 3.86 -18.42
N PHE A 189 -16.33 2.59 -18.09
CA PHE A 189 -16.46 2.16 -16.70
C PHE A 189 -15.20 2.53 -15.87
N MET A 190 -14.02 2.17 -16.37
CA MET A 190 -12.76 2.50 -15.68
C MET A 190 -12.55 4.01 -15.52
N ALA A 191 -12.91 4.80 -16.54
CA ALA A 191 -12.79 6.27 -16.46
C ALA A 191 -13.73 6.86 -15.40
N ILE A 192 -15.00 6.45 -15.41
CA ILE A 192 -16.01 6.93 -14.44
C ILE A 192 -15.60 6.53 -13.02
N VAL A 193 -15.24 5.27 -12.81
CA VAL A 193 -14.81 4.78 -11.50
C VAL A 193 -13.53 5.50 -11.03
N ALA A 194 -12.55 5.73 -11.91
CA ALA A 194 -11.34 6.46 -11.56
C ALA A 194 -11.65 7.91 -11.16
N ILE A 195 -12.57 8.59 -11.83
CA ILE A 195 -13.01 9.95 -11.46
C ILE A 195 -13.70 9.95 -10.10
N LEU A 196 -14.67 9.03 -9.87
CA LEU A 196 -15.40 8.94 -8.59
C LEU A 196 -14.47 8.58 -7.43
N LEU A 197 -13.56 7.65 -7.63
CA LEU A 197 -12.56 7.28 -6.62
C LEU A 197 -11.57 8.42 -6.35
N SER A 198 -11.20 9.20 -7.37
CA SER A 198 -10.38 10.41 -7.18
C SER A 198 -11.10 11.45 -6.34
N ALA A 199 -12.38 11.71 -6.60
CA ALA A 199 -13.20 12.59 -5.76
C ALA A 199 -13.31 12.05 -4.33
N TYR A 200 -13.49 10.75 -4.15
CA TYR A 200 -13.53 10.13 -2.83
C TYR A 200 -12.19 10.27 -2.07
N LEU A 201 -11.03 10.16 -2.73
CA LEU A 201 -9.74 10.39 -2.07
C LEU A 201 -9.64 11.79 -1.45
N HIS A 202 -10.19 12.81 -2.12
CA HIS A 202 -10.23 14.18 -1.57
C HIS A 202 -11.22 14.29 -0.41
N LEU A 203 -12.37 13.63 -0.51
CA LEU A 203 -13.37 13.58 0.56
C LEU A 203 -12.84 12.87 1.80
N LEU A 204 -12.19 11.70 1.63
CA LEU A 204 -11.57 10.95 2.72
C LEU A 204 -10.42 11.71 3.37
N ALA A 205 -9.78 12.64 2.63
CA ALA A 205 -8.62 13.41 3.08
C ALA A 205 -7.48 12.56 3.68
N ALA A 206 -7.33 11.31 3.21
CA ALA A 206 -6.24 10.42 3.61
C ALA A 206 -4.96 10.83 2.85
N ARG A 207 -4.04 11.49 3.57
CA ARG A 207 -2.83 12.12 3.01
C ARG A 207 -2.05 11.18 2.09
N THR A 208 -1.84 9.94 2.51
CA THR A 208 -1.02 8.96 1.80
C THR A 208 -1.58 8.63 0.41
N GLY A 209 -2.89 8.36 0.30
CA GLY A 209 -3.54 8.10 -0.98
C GLY A 209 -3.53 9.31 -1.90
N LEU A 210 -3.76 10.52 -1.34
CA LEU A 210 -3.70 11.78 -2.09
C LEU A 210 -2.29 12.07 -2.62
N ILE A 211 -1.25 11.89 -1.80
CA ILE A 211 0.15 12.06 -2.21
C ILE A 211 0.46 11.17 -3.41
N ILE A 212 0.07 9.89 -3.36
CA ILE A 212 0.27 8.94 -4.48
C ILE A 212 -0.49 9.41 -5.73
N TRP A 213 -1.73 9.85 -5.58
CA TRP A 213 -2.56 10.30 -6.69
C TRP A 213 -1.97 11.55 -7.37
N TYR A 214 -1.57 12.56 -6.59
CA TYR A 214 -0.91 13.76 -7.12
C TYR A 214 0.47 13.44 -7.72
N PHE A 215 1.26 12.59 -7.08
CA PHE A 215 2.54 12.11 -7.60
C PHE A 215 2.38 11.45 -8.97
N PHE A 216 1.36 10.59 -9.12
CA PHE A 216 1.05 9.97 -10.41
C PHE A 216 0.69 11.00 -11.48
N LEU A 217 -0.20 11.93 -11.20
CA LEU A 217 -0.64 12.94 -12.16
C LEU A 217 0.52 13.85 -12.60
N LEU A 218 1.34 14.31 -11.66
CA LEU A 218 2.52 15.12 -11.97
C LEU A 218 3.55 14.32 -12.79
N GLY A 219 3.87 13.11 -12.37
CA GLY A 219 4.79 12.23 -13.06
C GLY A 219 4.30 11.90 -14.50
N TRP A 220 3.00 11.63 -14.66
CA TRP A 220 2.39 11.39 -15.94
C TRP A 220 2.43 12.63 -16.85
N SER A 221 2.16 13.80 -16.29
CA SER A 221 2.19 15.09 -17.02
C SER A 221 3.59 15.41 -17.52
N ILE A 222 4.61 15.22 -16.68
CA ILE A 222 6.02 15.42 -17.04
C ILE A 222 6.42 14.41 -18.14
N TYR A 223 6.13 13.13 -17.93
CA TYR A 223 6.46 12.08 -18.91
C TYR A 223 5.81 12.33 -20.26
N PHE A 224 4.52 12.68 -20.28
CA PHE A 224 3.76 12.95 -21.49
C PHE A 224 4.23 14.24 -22.16
N GLY A 225 4.44 15.31 -21.38
CA GLY A 225 4.93 16.59 -21.87
C GLY A 225 6.30 16.49 -22.55
N LEU A 226 7.23 15.72 -21.95
CA LEU A 226 8.56 15.52 -22.51
C LEU A 226 8.58 14.65 -23.77
N ARG A 227 7.62 13.71 -23.91
CA ARG A 227 7.63 12.72 -24.98
C ARG A 227 6.68 12.99 -26.14
N LYS A 228 5.57 13.69 -25.89
CA LYS A 228 4.49 13.83 -26.85
C LYS A 228 4.16 15.29 -27.16
N ASN A 229 3.78 16.07 -26.17
CA ASN A 229 3.34 17.44 -26.35
C ASN A 229 3.56 18.26 -25.07
N LYS A 230 4.47 19.21 -25.12
CA LYS A 230 4.81 20.08 -23.97
C LYS A 230 3.61 20.91 -23.49
N ALA A 231 2.79 21.43 -24.43
CA ALA A 231 1.63 22.25 -24.06
C ALA A 231 0.61 21.42 -23.25
N ILE A 232 0.31 20.18 -23.69
CA ILE A 232 -0.59 19.28 -22.94
C ILE A 232 0.02 18.95 -21.57
N GLY A 233 1.31 18.65 -21.50
CA GLY A 233 1.98 18.39 -20.22
C GLY A 233 1.84 19.54 -19.24
N ILE A 234 2.10 20.77 -19.68
CA ILE A 234 1.95 22.00 -18.88
C ILE A 234 0.49 22.23 -18.48
N SER A 235 -0.46 22.07 -19.41
CA SER A 235 -1.89 22.25 -19.12
C SER A 235 -2.38 21.28 -18.04
N VAL A 236 -1.91 20.01 -18.07
CA VAL A 236 -2.27 19.04 -17.00
C VAL A 236 -1.62 19.41 -15.69
N ILE A 237 -0.38 19.90 -15.65
CA ILE A 237 0.26 20.39 -14.42
C ILE A 237 -0.57 21.54 -13.82
N ILE A 238 -0.96 22.52 -14.65
CA ILE A 238 -1.82 23.65 -14.20
C ILE A 238 -3.14 23.12 -13.66
N ALA A 239 -3.79 22.18 -14.35
CA ALA A 239 -5.03 21.56 -13.90
C ALA A 239 -4.87 20.81 -12.56
N VAL A 240 -3.76 20.12 -12.36
CA VAL A 240 -3.45 19.43 -11.08
C VAL A 240 -3.35 20.43 -9.93
N PHE A 241 -2.64 21.55 -10.12
CA PHE A 241 -2.56 22.59 -9.10
C PHE A 241 -3.91 23.30 -8.87
N ALA A 242 -4.68 23.52 -9.92
CA ALA A 242 -6.02 24.09 -9.82
C ALA A 242 -6.96 23.15 -9.04
N ILE A 243 -6.92 21.84 -9.30
CA ILE A 243 -7.69 20.83 -8.54
C ILE A 243 -7.25 20.81 -7.07
N ALA A 244 -5.96 20.85 -6.79
CA ALA A 244 -5.44 20.88 -5.42
C ALA A 244 -5.93 22.12 -4.66
N TYR A 245 -5.81 23.29 -5.27
CA TYR A 245 -6.28 24.56 -4.70
C TYR A 245 -7.79 24.56 -4.48
N TYR A 246 -8.57 24.18 -5.50
CA TYR A 246 -10.03 24.10 -5.40
C TYR A 246 -10.47 23.13 -4.32
N SER A 247 -9.88 21.94 -4.27
CA SER A 247 -10.20 20.93 -3.24
C SER A 247 -9.88 21.42 -1.84
N PHE A 248 -8.75 22.13 -1.65
CA PHE A 248 -8.40 22.74 -0.38
C PHE A 248 -9.44 23.79 0.08
N GLN A 249 -9.97 24.58 -0.83
CA GLN A 249 -10.95 25.62 -0.50
C GLN A 249 -12.36 25.07 -0.24
N HIS A 250 -12.78 24.04 -0.99
CA HIS A 250 -14.18 23.63 -1.08
C HIS A 250 -14.49 22.26 -0.48
N VAL A 251 -13.47 21.42 -0.18
CA VAL A 251 -13.68 20.13 0.49
C VAL A 251 -13.50 20.30 2.00
N PRO A 252 -14.60 20.34 2.80
CA PRO A 252 -14.51 20.69 4.22
C PRO A 252 -13.62 19.74 5.03
N THR A 253 -13.68 18.44 4.76
CA THR A 253 -12.84 17.42 5.43
C THR A 253 -11.36 17.65 5.19
N LEU A 254 -10.98 17.99 3.94
CA LEU A 254 -9.60 18.27 3.58
C LEU A 254 -9.10 19.56 4.24
N LYS A 255 -9.92 20.61 4.25
CA LYS A 255 -9.60 21.88 4.92
C LYS A 255 -9.34 21.65 6.41
N LYS A 256 -10.27 20.99 7.12
CA LYS A 256 -10.10 20.67 8.54
C LYS A 256 -8.83 19.86 8.81
N ARG A 257 -8.48 18.93 7.92
CA ARG A 257 -7.26 18.12 8.04
C ARG A 257 -5.98 18.95 7.88
N ILE A 258 -5.98 19.96 7.03
CA ILE A 258 -4.84 20.85 6.83
C ILE A 258 -4.76 21.87 7.97
N ASP A 259 -5.88 22.44 8.41
CA ASP A 259 -5.92 23.33 9.57
C ASP A 259 -5.34 22.65 10.82
N TYR A 260 -5.64 21.35 11.01
CA TYR A 260 -5.08 20.53 12.08
C TYR A 260 -3.54 20.39 12.00
N ILE A 261 -2.96 20.27 10.80
CA ILE A 261 -1.50 20.21 10.64
C ILE A 261 -0.85 21.51 11.13
N PHE A 262 -1.37 22.65 10.70
CA PHE A 262 -0.84 23.95 11.14
C PHE A 262 -1.00 24.18 12.64
N TYR A 263 -2.16 23.79 13.19
CA TYR A 263 -2.42 23.87 14.64
C TYR A 263 -1.40 23.03 15.44
N THR A 264 -1.20 21.77 15.07
CA THR A 264 -0.26 20.88 15.78
C THR A 264 1.20 21.32 15.64
N TYR A 265 1.57 21.89 14.49
CA TYR A 265 2.89 22.44 14.28
C TYR A 265 3.15 23.69 15.15
N ASP A 266 2.13 24.55 15.33
CA ASP A 266 2.23 25.73 16.20
C ASP A 266 2.39 25.31 17.68
N LEU A 267 1.63 24.32 18.14
CA LEU A 267 1.80 23.75 19.49
C LEU A 267 3.22 23.18 19.71
N TYR A 268 3.74 22.46 18.73
CA TYR A 268 5.10 21.92 18.79
C TYR A 268 6.14 23.02 18.96
N LYS A 269 6.01 24.12 18.20
CA LYS A 269 6.92 25.28 18.32
C LYS A 269 6.85 25.97 19.69
N LYS A 270 5.68 25.96 20.33
CA LYS A 270 5.49 26.51 21.68
C LYS A 270 5.97 25.60 22.80
N GLY A 271 6.42 24.37 22.47
CA GLY A 271 6.82 23.37 23.45
C GLY A 271 5.65 22.76 24.24
N GLU A 272 4.41 22.94 23.77
CA GLU A 272 3.21 22.39 24.38
C GLU A 272 3.05 20.92 23.98
N ILE A 273 3.73 20.01 24.70
CA ILE A 273 3.75 18.55 24.43
C ILE A 273 2.64 17.85 25.24
N SER A 274 1.49 18.46 25.41
CA SER A 274 0.45 17.95 26.30
C SER A 274 -0.64 17.07 25.65
N GLY A 275 -0.46 16.62 24.41
CA GLY A 275 -1.50 15.84 23.73
C GLY A 275 -1.01 14.93 22.63
N ILE A 276 -1.78 13.86 22.34
CA ILE A 276 -1.57 12.94 21.21
C ILE A 276 -1.95 13.65 19.91
N TYR A 277 -1.16 14.59 19.47
CA TYR A 277 -1.35 15.19 18.16
C TYR A 277 -0.60 14.35 17.14
N SER A 278 -1.31 13.83 16.16
CA SER A 278 -0.81 12.78 15.27
C SER A 278 0.54 13.07 14.60
N ASP A 279 0.81 14.31 14.27
CA ASP A 279 2.06 14.70 13.59
C ASP A 279 3.20 14.94 14.59
N MET A 280 2.91 15.54 15.73
CA MET A 280 3.89 15.71 16.82
C MET A 280 4.29 14.37 17.42
N GLY A 281 3.31 13.47 17.68
CA GLY A 281 3.59 12.11 18.14
C GLY A 281 4.51 11.34 17.18
N ARG A 282 4.37 11.55 15.87
CA ARG A 282 5.29 10.97 14.88
C ARG A 282 6.72 11.52 15.00
N MET A 283 6.88 12.83 15.16
CA MET A 283 8.21 13.46 15.32
C MET A 283 8.90 12.95 16.59
N ILE A 284 8.17 12.88 17.71
CA ILE A 284 8.68 12.33 18.97
C ILE A 284 9.04 10.85 18.79
N SER A 285 8.19 10.06 18.13
CA SER A 285 8.48 8.66 17.87
C SER A 285 9.76 8.44 17.04
N TYR A 286 10.08 9.36 16.13
CA TYR A 286 11.33 9.30 15.36
C TYR A 286 12.54 9.61 16.23
N ASP A 287 12.45 10.61 17.11
CA ASP A 287 13.54 10.98 18.02
C ASP A 287 13.82 9.84 19.00
N VAL A 288 12.80 9.32 19.66
CA VAL A 288 12.93 8.16 20.57
C VAL A 288 13.52 6.96 19.83
N ALA A 289 12.97 6.61 18.66
CA ALA A 289 13.48 5.50 17.87
C ALA A 289 14.94 5.68 17.47
N ALA A 290 15.34 6.90 17.05
CA ALA A 290 16.72 7.19 16.69
C ALA A 290 17.68 6.98 17.87
N ASN A 291 17.26 7.35 19.07
CA ASN A 291 18.06 7.17 20.29
C ASN A 291 18.14 5.68 20.70
N VAL A 292 17.05 4.93 20.65
CA VAL A 292 17.06 3.46 20.90
C VAL A 292 17.93 2.75 19.87
N ILE A 293 17.81 3.10 18.59
CA ILE A 293 18.58 2.50 17.49
C ILE A 293 20.08 2.71 17.66
N LYS A 294 20.54 3.90 18.09
CA LYS A 294 21.97 4.19 18.30
C LYS A 294 22.66 3.17 19.19
N HIS A 295 21.96 2.64 20.19
CA HIS A 295 22.48 1.64 21.12
C HIS A 295 22.31 0.19 20.64
N ASN A 296 21.53 -0.04 19.57
CA ASN A 296 21.15 -1.36 19.08
C ASN A 296 21.41 -1.56 17.57
N LEU A 297 22.47 -0.95 17.02
CA LEU A 297 22.75 -0.94 15.58
C LEU A 297 23.04 -2.32 14.98
N ALA A 298 23.63 -3.24 15.75
CA ALA A 298 24.11 -4.52 15.22
C ALA A 298 22.97 -5.49 14.88
N LEU A 299 22.07 -5.74 15.83
CA LEU A 299 20.99 -6.74 15.71
C LEU A 299 19.59 -6.18 15.98
N GLY A 300 19.50 -4.88 16.27
CA GLY A 300 18.24 -4.27 16.72
C GLY A 300 17.82 -4.77 18.09
N VAL A 301 16.65 -4.35 18.53
CA VAL A 301 16.07 -4.74 19.83
C VAL A 301 15.32 -6.08 19.77
N GLY A 302 15.12 -6.63 18.57
CA GLY A 302 14.24 -7.78 18.36
C GLY A 302 12.84 -7.34 17.92
N SER A 303 12.24 -8.13 17.04
CA SER A 303 10.95 -7.73 16.46
C SER A 303 9.78 -7.74 17.44
N GLY A 304 9.85 -8.53 18.54
CA GLY A 304 8.83 -8.55 19.59
C GLY A 304 8.96 -7.38 20.54
N ASP A 305 10.18 -6.95 20.86
CA ASP A 305 10.45 -6.00 21.93
C ASP A 305 10.41 -4.54 21.52
N MET A 306 10.18 -4.25 20.22
CA MET A 306 10.17 -2.87 19.70
C MET A 306 9.28 -1.92 20.50
N MET A 307 8.10 -2.37 20.94
CA MET A 307 7.18 -1.52 21.70
C MET A 307 7.67 -1.30 23.13
N ALA A 308 8.23 -2.32 23.78
CA ALA A 308 8.78 -2.23 25.12
C ALA A 308 9.98 -1.27 25.17
N GLU A 309 10.90 -1.38 24.20
CA GLU A 309 12.06 -0.50 24.09
C GLU A 309 11.69 0.94 23.74
N MET A 310 10.67 1.13 22.88
CA MET A 310 10.13 2.46 22.63
C MET A 310 9.52 3.06 23.90
N LYS A 311 8.73 2.27 24.66
CA LYS A 311 8.15 2.73 25.91
C LYS A 311 9.24 3.17 26.91
N HIS A 312 10.27 2.37 27.12
CA HIS A 312 11.44 2.74 27.92
C HIS A 312 12.07 4.06 27.47
N GLY A 313 12.23 4.23 26.14
CA GLY A 313 12.75 5.47 25.58
C GLY A 313 11.84 6.68 25.82
N TYR A 314 10.51 6.49 25.71
CA TYR A 314 9.56 7.56 26.05
C TYR A 314 9.63 7.93 27.54
N GLU A 315 9.65 6.96 28.46
CA GLU A 315 9.79 7.19 29.89
C GLU A 315 11.06 7.98 30.23
N GLN A 316 12.14 7.70 29.53
CA GLN A 316 13.44 8.36 29.77
C GLN A 316 13.52 9.79 29.20
N TRP A 317 13.03 10.03 27.97
CA TRP A 317 13.25 11.29 27.24
C TRP A 317 12.00 12.18 27.15
N TYR A 318 10.82 11.59 27.32
CA TYR A 318 9.52 12.27 27.22
C TYR A 318 8.53 11.80 28.33
N PRO A 319 8.89 11.92 29.62
CA PRO A 319 8.11 11.35 30.74
C PRO A 319 6.69 11.92 30.87
N GLN A 320 6.39 13.04 30.21
CA GLN A 320 5.05 13.63 30.17
C GLN A 320 4.08 12.90 29.22
N ILE A 321 4.60 11.96 28.40
CA ILE A 321 3.78 11.15 27.47
C ILE A 321 3.36 9.88 28.18
N THR A 322 2.04 9.62 28.23
CA THR A 322 1.49 8.42 28.88
C THR A 322 1.70 7.17 28.03
N ASP A 323 1.66 6.01 28.65
CA ASP A 323 1.82 4.71 28.01
C ASP A 323 0.90 4.48 26.81
N GLU A 324 -0.34 4.99 26.89
CA GLU A 324 -1.34 4.90 25.82
C GLU A 324 -0.97 5.73 24.58
N GLN A 325 -0.07 6.68 24.74
CA GLN A 325 0.38 7.62 23.72
C GLN A 325 1.69 7.20 23.04
N VAL A 326 2.34 6.13 23.55
CA VAL A 326 3.57 5.61 22.97
C VAL A 326 3.31 5.08 21.57
N LEU A 327 4.08 5.56 20.61
CA LEU A 327 3.98 5.19 19.20
C LEU A 327 5.27 4.52 18.74
N LEU A 328 5.15 3.48 17.93
CA LEU A 328 6.24 3.03 17.07
C LEU A 328 6.53 4.09 16.00
N PRO A 329 7.77 4.19 15.49
CA PRO A 329 8.09 5.16 14.46
C PRO A 329 7.26 4.92 13.19
N HIS A 330 6.57 5.96 12.74
CA HIS A 330 5.75 5.93 11.52
C HIS A 330 6.63 6.02 10.26
N ASN A 331 7.63 5.15 10.20
CA ASN A 331 8.56 5.02 9.08
C ASN A 331 9.04 3.58 9.01
N GLN A 332 8.77 2.91 7.89
CA GLN A 332 9.10 1.49 7.73
C GLN A 332 10.59 1.20 7.83
N PHE A 333 11.45 2.13 7.39
CA PHE A 333 12.90 1.94 7.44
C PHE A 333 13.42 1.98 8.88
N LEU A 334 12.86 2.90 9.71
CA LEU A 334 13.19 2.97 11.13
C LEU A 334 12.68 1.73 11.88
N ILE A 335 11.48 1.23 11.56
CA ILE A 335 10.95 -0.02 12.12
C ILE A 335 11.87 -1.20 11.83
N VAL A 336 12.32 -1.33 10.57
CA VAL A 336 13.20 -2.45 10.20
C VAL A 336 14.55 -2.34 10.89
N LEU A 337 15.09 -1.12 11.00
CA LEU A 337 16.35 -0.87 11.68
C LEU A 337 16.24 -1.11 13.19
N LEU A 338 15.14 -0.69 13.82
CA LEU A 338 14.84 -0.92 15.23
C LEU A 338 14.70 -2.44 15.52
N ALA A 339 13.96 -3.16 14.68
CA ALA A 339 13.69 -4.58 14.86
C ALA A 339 14.93 -5.47 14.74
N GLY A 340 15.80 -5.21 13.75
CA GLY A 340 16.86 -6.15 13.38
C GLY A 340 18.21 -5.52 13.01
N GLY A 341 18.41 -4.24 13.31
CA GLY A 341 19.67 -3.55 13.08
C GLY A 341 20.04 -3.38 11.60
N ILE A 342 21.31 -2.99 11.38
CA ILE A 342 21.86 -2.70 10.04
C ILE A 342 21.75 -3.90 9.08
N PRO A 343 22.04 -5.15 9.46
CA PRO A 343 21.97 -6.27 8.53
C PRO A 343 20.54 -6.46 7.98
N THR A 344 19.53 -6.33 8.83
CA THR A 344 18.12 -6.46 8.45
C THR A 344 17.69 -5.31 7.53
N LEU A 345 18.14 -4.08 7.82
CA LEU A 345 17.88 -2.93 6.96
C LEU A 345 18.52 -3.12 5.57
N LEU A 346 19.75 -3.61 5.48
CA LEU A 346 20.43 -3.83 4.20
C LEU A 346 19.70 -4.87 3.33
N LEU A 347 19.25 -5.98 3.93
CA LEU A 347 18.44 -6.98 3.23
C LEU A 347 17.09 -6.40 2.78
N PHE A 348 16.45 -5.62 3.63
CA PHE A 348 15.21 -4.92 3.30
C PHE A 348 15.42 -3.95 2.12
N LEU A 349 16.47 -3.12 2.15
CA LEU A 349 16.80 -2.22 1.06
C LEU A 349 17.09 -2.98 -0.24
N ALA A 350 17.86 -4.07 -0.17
CA ALA A 350 18.12 -4.92 -1.33
C ALA A 350 16.82 -5.46 -1.94
N TRP A 351 15.87 -5.90 -1.11
CA TRP A 351 14.57 -6.40 -1.55
C TRP A 351 13.68 -5.30 -2.15
N ILE A 352 13.54 -4.15 -1.46
CA ILE A 352 12.70 -3.02 -1.91
C ILE A 352 13.22 -2.43 -3.22
N PHE A 353 14.56 -2.32 -3.39
CA PHE A 353 15.18 -1.71 -4.58
C PHE A 353 15.46 -2.71 -5.71
N TYR A 354 15.32 -4.02 -5.48
CA TYR A 354 15.50 -5.04 -6.53
C TYR A 354 14.68 -4.77 -7.81
N PRO A 355 13.41 -4.31 -7.75
CA PRO A 355 12.64 -4.00 -8.95
C PRO A 355 13.29 -2.98 -9.89
N LEU A 356 14.15 -2.08 -9.39
CA LEU A 356 14.93 -1.14 -10.22
C LEU A 356 15.91 -1.84 -11.16
N ALA A 357 16.50 -2.95 -10.74
CA ALA A 357 17.39 -3.73 -11.58
C ALA A 357 16.67 -4.30 -12.80
N GLU A 358 15.37 -4.57 -12.67
CA GLU A 358 14.53 -5.02 -13.77
C GLU A 358 14.12 -3.88 -14.72
N LEU A 359 13.96 -2.65 -14.20
CA LEU A 359 13.67 -1.46 -15.01
C LEU A 359 14.77 -1.18 -16.04
N LYS A 360 16.05 -1.35 -15.67
CA LYS A 360 17.18 -1.18 -16.59
C LYS A 360 17.17 -2.16 -17.75
N LYS A 361 16.61 -3.36 -17.58
CA LYS A 361 16.49 -4.40 -18.61
C LYS A 361 15.31 -4.17 -19.56
N ASN A 362 14.26 -3.53 -19.09
CA ASN A 362 13.03 -3.30 -19.84
C ASN A 362 12.76 -1.79 -19.94
N ARG A 363 13.13 -1.15 -21.04
CA ARG A 363 12.86 0.28 -21.31
C ARG A 363 11.37 0.66 -21.31
N ARG A 364 10.45 -0.23 -20.93
CA ARG A 364 9.00 -0.13 -21.17
C ARG A 364 8.17 0.39 -20.02
N SER A 365 8.74 0.82 -18.88
CA SER A 365 7.79 0.90 -17.80
C SER A 365 7.77 2.17 -16.97
N PHE A 366 7.38 3.26 -17.57
CA PHE A 366 6.91 4.43 -16.82
C PHE A 366 5.87 4.02 -15.75
N TYR A 367 4.83 3.24 -16.13
CA TYR A 367 3.81 2.80 -15.18
C TYR A 367 4.32 1.85 -14.11
N PHE A 368 5.29 0.99 -14.40
CA PHE A 368 5.92 0.17 -13.37
C PHE A 368 6.77 1.02 -12.43
N ALA A 369 7.56 1.94 -12.97
CA ALA A 369 8.36 2.87 -12.17
C ALA A 369 7.47 3.74 -11.29
N ILE A 370 6.36 4.27 -11.83
CA ILE A 370 5.43 5.09 -11.06
C ILE A 370 4.76 4.30 -9.94
N VAL A 371 4.33 3.05 -10.18
CA VAL A 371 3.77 2.17 -9.14
C VAL A 371 4.82 1.87 -8.08
N TRP A 372 6.05 1.55 -8.47
CA TRP A 372 7.12 1.30 -7.52
C TRP A 372 7.44 2.53 -6.68
N CYS A 373 7.61 3.71 -7.28
CA CYS A 373 7.80 4.97 -6.54
C CYS A 373 6.60 5.28 -5.62
N ALA A 374 5.38 5.11 -6.12
CA ALA A 374 4.15 5.32 -5.37
C ALA A 374 4.05 4.41 -4.13
N LEU A 375 4.61 3.19 -4.22
CA LEU A 375 4.67 2.25 -3.10
C LEU A 375 5.79 2.57 -2.10
N LEU A 376 6.82 3.31 -2.50
CA LEU A 376 7.86 3.78 -1.57
C LEU A 376 7.38 4.93 -0.68
N LEU A 377 6.53 5.82 -1.20
CA LEU A 377 6.05 6.99 -0.46
C LEU A 377 5.39 6.61 0.87
N PRO A 378 4.43 5.65 0.92
CA PRO A 378 3.85 5.21 2.18
C PRO A 378 4.87 4.64 3.18
N LEU A 379 5.91 3.95 2.72
CA LEU A 379 6.94 3.37 3.60
C LEU A 379 7.74 4.43 4.36
N MET A 380 7.83 5.65 3.81
CA MET A 380 8.54 6.76 4.45
C MET A 380 7.73 7.42 5.58
N ILE A 381 6.40 7.26 5.58
CA ILE A 381 5.50 8.00 6.48
C ILE A 381 4.58 7.09 7.30
N GLU A 382 4.65 5.77 7.07
CA GLU A 382 3.83 4.77 7.76
C GLU A 382 4.57 3.44 7.87
N PRO A 383 4.38 2.67 8.95
CA PRO A 383 4.89 1.31 9.08
C PRO A 383 4.02 0.34 8.26
N MET A 384 3.98 0.57 6.96
CA MET A 384 3.02 -0.04 6.03
C MET A 384 3.10 -1.57 6.03
N LEU A 385 4.32 -2.12 6.13
CA LEU A 385 4.57 -3.57 6.06
C LEU A 385 4.42 -4.28 7.41
N GLU A 386 4.10 -3.55 8.49
CA GLU A 386 3.82 -4.12 9.82
C GLU A 386 2.34 -4.49 9.99
N VAL A 387 1.51 -4.25 9.00
CA VAL A 387 0.10 -4.61 8.99
C VAL A 387 -0.27 -5.39 7.74
N GLN A 388 -1.16 -6.35 7.89
CA GLN A 388 -1.51 -7.31 6.84
C GLN A 388 -2.00 -6.67 5.54
N PHE A 389 -2.94 -5.72 5.61
CA PHE A 389 -3.41 -4.99 4.42
C PHE A 389 -2.31 -4.13 3.79
N GLY A 390 -1.43 -3.55 4.59
CA GLY A 390 -0.33 -2.75 4.06
C GLY A 390 0.67 -3.59 3.26
N LEU A 391 1.08 -4.73 3.81
CA LEU A 391 1.95 -5.67 3.12
C LEU A 391 1.30 -6.24 1.85
N PHE A 392 -0.01 -6.58 1.94
CA PHE A 392 -0.78 -7.01 0.78
C PHE A 392 -0.79 -5.96 -0.33
N VAL A 393 -1.13 -4.71 -0.02
CA VAL A 393 -1.17 -3.62 -1.00
C VAL A 393 0.19 -3.45 -1.67
N TYR A 394 1.27 -3.44 -0.89
CA TYR A 394 2.62 -3.31 -1.43
C TYR A 394 2.96 -4.44 -2.41
N LEU A 395 2.83 -5.69 -1.97
CA LEU A 395 3.18 -6.86 -2.78
C LEU A 395 2.25 -7.05 -3.97
N PHE A 396 0.94 -6.98 -3.71
CA PHE A 396 -0.06 -7.28 -4.73
C PHE A 396 0.03 -6.31 -5.90
N PHE A 397 -0.01 -5.01 -5.67
CA PHE A 397 -0.01 -4.04 -6.77
C PHE A 397 1.32 -3.99 -7.53
N LEU A 398 2.45 -4.16 -6.83
CA LEU A 398 3.76 -4.26 -7.48
C LEU A 398 3.84 -5.49 -8.41
N LEU A 399 3.49 -6.66 -7.87
CA LEU A 399 3.58 -7.92 -8.59
C LEU A 399 2.51 -8.06 -9.67
N TRP A 400 1.30 -7.56 -9.41
CA TRP A 400 0.21 -7.50 -10.39
C TRP A 400 0.58 -6.66 -11.60
N GLN A 401 1.08 -5.44 -11.37
CA GLN A 401 1.54 -4.57 -12.46
C GLN A 401 2.66 -5.23 -13.27
N ARG A 402 3.65 -5.80 -12.55
CA ARG A 402 4.77 -6.51 -13.19
C ARG A 402 4.30 -7.69 -14.04
N HIS A 403 3.40 -8.52 -13.51
CA HIS A 403 2.87 -9.68 -14.20
C HIS A 403 2.04 -9.30 -15.42
N ALA A 404 1.10 -8.38 -15.27
CA ALA A 404 0.26 -7.91 -16.37
C ALA A 404 1.09 -7.31 -17.52
N MET A 405 2.14 -6.54 -17.21
CA MET A 405 2.99 -5.92 -18.22
C MET A 405 3.90 -6.88 -18.99
N LYS A 406 4.27 -8.01 -18.40
CA LYS A 406 5.10 -9.03 -19.09
C LYS A 406 4.38 -9.67 -20.27
N HIS A 407 3.08 -9.76 -20.21
CA HIS A 407 2.27 -10.64 -21.04
C HIS A 407 1.29 -9.90 -21.97
N VAL A 408 1.14 -8.59 -21.82
CA VAL A 408 0.39 -7.79 -22.78
C VAL A 408 1.36 -7.34 -23.88
N PRO A 409 1.06 -7.60 -25.17
CA PRO A 409 1.93 -7.21 -26.29
C PRO A 409 2.22 -5.71 -26.24
N ALA A 410 3.47 -5.33 -26.53
CA ALA A 410 3.79 -3.93 -26.75
C ALA A 410 3.08 -3.49 -28.03
N GLN A 411 2.08 -2.64 -27.90
CA GLN A 411 1.64 -1.86 -29.04
C GLN A 411 2.80 -0.93 -29.42
N GLN A 412 3.24 -1.06 -30.66
CA GLN A 412 4.26 -0.23 -31.31
C GLN A 412 3.85 1.26 -31.33
#